data_80e6ad37fc3cb6633c5dc7baf5e0861b
#
_entry.id   80e6ad37fc3cb6633c5dc7baf5e0861b
#
_cell.length_a   1.000
_cell.length_b   1.000
_cell.length_c   1.000
_cell.angle_alpha   90.00
_cell.angle_beta   90.00
_cell.angle_gamma   90.00
#
_symmetry.space_group_name_H-M   'P 1'
#
loop_
_entity.id
_entity.type
_entity.pdbx_description
1 polymer ?
#
loop_
_entity_poly.entity_id
_entity_poly.type
_entity_poly.pdbx_seq_one_letter_code
_entity_poly.pdbx_strand_id
1 'polypeptide(L)'
;MKLPPALVLGIDTPVGLAVIRELGRRGVPVHGIGRSRNALGRKSRYLAGFSLRPAEPKLGEWLPERIFHTGARALFAVSEDDLVALAALPEEIEGCRILTPRKPQLDLVLDKSRTLALAAGCGIDVPESWQPVAGENFAQYAETLTYPVVAKWAAPPAMTRILSQHGLPLIKAEHVATPDALLALLERYSPLREWPLVQPFCPGYGLGQLLHMAGNKASMAFQHRRIHEWPPEGGVSTLCESLPPDRHADQMGRSEALLAAIGWTGPAMVEYRHDPETGKYWLMEVNGRFWGSLPLTLHCGAEFAWEHYRHAILGETGAAAPRFVERRARFMIPETRRLIAILFAVKPFPNFRRTRIADLLRYVAGFFDPRTRYFVFSPDDPWPMFHDVGGIIRRFLRREKRTED
;
A
#
# COMPACT_ATOMS: atom_id res chain seq x y z
N MET A 1 22.00 -2.78 -26.32
CA MET A 1 22.71 -2.27 -25.13
C MET A 1 22.21 -3.00 -23.90
N LYS A 2 23.07 -3.42 -22.96
CA LYS A 2 22.59 -3.98 -21.67
C LYS A 2 22.03 -2.84 -20.82
N LEU A 3 20.82 -3.04 -20.26
CA LEU A 3 20.23 -2.06 -19.34
C LEU A 3 21.02 -1.98 -18.02
N PRO A 4 21.18 -0.79 -17.43
CA PRO A 4 21.85 -0.63 -16.15
C PRO A 4 21.18 -1.44 -15.03
N PRO A 5 21.94 -2.07 -14.11
CA PRO A 5 21.37 -2.84 -13.02
C PRO A 5 20.57 -1.98 -12.03
N ALA A 6 19.58 -2.60 -11.37
CA ALA A 6 18.77 -1.98 -10.35
C ALA A 6 18.81 -2.74 -9.02
N LEU A 7 18.83 -2.01 -7.89
CA LEU A 7 18.58 -2.52 -6.55
C LEU A 7 17.12 -2.36 -6.18
N VAL A 8 16.53 -3.36 -5.54
CA VAL A 8 15.13 -3.33 -5.05
C VAL A 8 15.12 -3.72 -3.57
N LEU A 9 14.77 -2.76 -2.70
CA LEU A 9 14.55 -2.95 -1.27
C LEU A 9 13.13 -3.44 -1.00
N GLY A 10 12.96 -4.38 -0.07
CA GLY A 10 11.65 -4.86 0.38
C GLY A 10 11.09 -5.99 -0.49
N ILE A 11 11.96 -6.83 -1.04
CA ILE A 11 11.56 -8.01 -1.84
C ILE A 11 10.87 -9.11 -1.02
N ASP A 12 10.66 -8.88 0.26
CA ASP A 12 9.91 -9.77 1.16
C ASP A 12 8.41 -9.75 0.90
N THR A 13 7.92 -8.81 0.10
CA THR A 13 6.51 -8.52 -0.15
C THR A 13 6.09 -8.81 -1.59
N PRO A 14 4.78 -9.02 -1.87
CA PRO A 14 4.27 -9.13 -3.25
C PRO A 14 4.56 -7.89 -4.10
N VAL A 15 4.65 -6.71 -3.49
CA VAL A 15 5.00 -5.45 -4.17
C VAL A 15 6.44 -5.51 -4.70
N GLY A 16 7.40 -5.89 -3.83
CA GLY A 16 8.79 -6.07 -4.25
C GLY A 16 8.96 -7.14 -5.33
N LEU A 17 8.19 -8.23 -5.23
CA LEU A 17 8.15 -9.27 -6.27
C LEU A 17 7.60 -8.72 -7.60
N ALA A 18 6.57 -7.87 -7.57
CA ALA A 18 6.03 -7.24 -8.79
C ALA A 18 7.07 -6.33 -9.45
N VAL A 19 7.79 -5.50 -8.66
CA VAL A 19 8.89 -4.65 -9.17
C VAL A 19 9.99 -5.49 -9.81
N ILE A 20 10.41 -6.60 -9.18
CA ILE A 20 11.40 -7.52 -9.76
C ILE A 20 10.92 -8.05 -11.12
N ARG A 21 9.65 -8.46 -11.20
CA ARG A 21 9.07 -9.02 -12.44
C ARG A 21 8.96 -7.98 -13.55
N GLU A 22 8.51 -6.77 -13.25
CA GLU A 22 8.42 -5.69 -14.23
C GLU A 22 9.79 -5.40 -14.85
N LEU A 23 10.78 -5.13 -14.02
CA LEU A 23 12.13 -4.78 -14.45
C LEU A 23 12.83 -5.96 -15.14
N GLY A 24 12.76 -7.14 -14.53
CA GLY A 24 13.44 -8.33 -15.06
C GLY A 24 12.88 -8.83 -16.38
N ARG A 25 11.55 -8.73 -16.64
CA ARG A 25 10.94 -9.02 -17.94
C ARG A 25 11.43 -8.08 -19.04
N ARG A 26 11.77 -6.85 -18.67
CA ARG A 26 12.36 -5.84 -19.58
C ARG A 26 13.88 -5.99 -19.75
N GLY A 27 14.48 -6.98 -19.09
CA GLY A 27 15.93 -7.27 -19.21
C GLY A 27 16.82 -6.43 -18.31
N VAL A 28 16.26 -5.72 -17.33
CA VAL A 28 17.05 -5.04 -16.29
C VAL A 28 17.61 -6.09 -15.33
N PRO A 29 18.92 -6.15 -15.08
CA PRO A 29 19.50 -7.00 -14.05
C PRO A 29 19.07 -6.50 -12.66
N VAL A 30 18.23 -7.25 -11.96
CA VAL A 30 17.66 -6.84 -10.66
C VAL A 30 18.39 -7.54 -9.52
N HIS A 31 18.96 -6.76 -8.58
CA HIS A 31 19.52 -7.25 -7.33
C HIS A 31 18.55 -6.92 -6.19
N GLY A 32 17.98 -7.95 -5.60
CA GLY A 32 17.00 -7.82 -4.51
C GLY A 32 17.64 -7.73 -3.14
N ILE A 33 17.13 -6.85 -2.31
CA ILE A 33 17.51 -6.71 -0.91
C ILE A 33 16.31 -7.06 -0.03
N GLY A 34 16.44 -8.14 0.75
CA GLY A 34 15.41 -8.62 1.66
C GLY A 34 15.84 -8.51 3.12
N ARG A 35 14.86 -8.40 4.02
CA ARG A 35 15.05 -8.43 5.48
C ARG A 35 15.15 -9.85 6.02
N SER A 36 14.81 -10.86 5.21
CA SER A 36 14.84 -12.28 5.55
C SER A 36 15.52 -13.10 4.48
N ARG A 37 16.25 -14.16 4.90
CA ARG A 37 16.76 -15.19 3.98
C ARG A 37 15.65 -15.91 3.23
N ASN A 38 14.40 -15.83 3.73
CA ASN A 38 13.20 -16.38 3.12
C ASN A 38 12.36 -15.30 2.40
N ALA A 39 12.97 -14.18 2.00
CA ALA A 39 12.29 -13.13 1.25
C ALA A 39 11.56 -13.69 0.02
N LEU A 40 10.31 -13.25 -0.18
CA LEU A 40 9.39 -13.77 -1.20
C LEU A 40 10.01 -13.70 -2.61
N GLY A 41 10.61 -12.56 -2.96
CA GLY A 41 11.22 -12.32 -4.26
C GLY A 41 12.51 -13.11 -4.52
N ARG A 42 13.13 -13.70 -3.46
CA ARG A 42 14.44 -14.38 -3.59
C ARG A 42 14.44 -15.54 -4.58
N LYS A 43 13.29 -16.17 -4.80
CA LYS A 43 13.13 -17.32 -5.71
C LYS A 43 12.60 -16.94 -7.09
N SER A 44 12.45 -15.65 -7.37
CA SER A 44 12.07 -15.20 -8.71
C SER A 44 13.19 -15.47 -9.71
N ARG A 45 12.81 -15.99 -10.90
CA ARG A 45 13.73 -16.18 -12.01
C ARG A 45 14.26 -14.88 -12.61
N TYR A 46 13.60 -13.77 -12.29
CA TYR A 46 13.95 -12.42 -12.75
C TYR A 46 14.94 -11.70 -11.83
N LEU A 47 15.39 -12.38 -10.76
CA LEU A 47 16.39 -11.84 -9.83
C LEU A 47 17.79 -12.24 -10.26
N ALA A 48 18.65 -11.27 -10.55
CA ALA A 48 20.06 -11.48 -10.89
C ALA A 48 20.92 -11.77 -9.66
N GLY A 49 20.55 -11.24 -8.48
CA GLY A 49 21.28 -11.44 -7.23
C GLY A 49 20.45 -11.08 -6.01
N PHE A 50 20.87 -11.55 -4.83
CA PHE A 50 20.21 -11.32 -3.56
C PHE A 50 21.21 -10.91 -2.48
N SER A 51 20.83 -9.91 -1.69
CA SER A 51 21.52 -9.52 -0.47
C SER A 51 20.57 -9.50 0.72
N LEU A 52 21.01 -10.03 1.85
CA LEU A 52 20.31 -9.86 3.11
C LEU A 52 20.68 -8.50 3.70
N ARG A 53 19.66 -7.68 3.99
CA ARG A 53 19.89 -6.40 4.68
C ARG A 53 20.38 -6.67 6.10
N PRO A 54 21.52 -6.15 6.52
CA PRO A 54 21.97 -6.26 7.91
C PRO A 54 21.12 -5.35 8.81
N ALA A 55 21.08 -5.66 10.11
CA ALA A 55 20.54 -4.77 11.12
C ALA A 55 21.47 -3.56 11.35
N GLU A 56 22.77 -3.83 11.35
CA GLU A 56 23.86 -2.85 11.41
C GLU A 56 24.91 -3.22 10.34
N PRO A 57 25.59 -2.27 9.71
CA PRO A 57 25.43 -0.83 9.86
C PRO A 57 24.10 -0.30 9.29
N LYS A 58 23.77 0.96 9.55
CA LYS A 58 22.56 1.61 9.01
C LYS A 58 22.54 1.56 7.48
N LEU A 59 21.35 1.64 6.91
CA LEU A 59 21.14 1.50 5.46
C LEU A 59 22.06 2.43 4.63
N GLY A 60 22.21 3.70 5.02
CA GLY A 60 23.04 4.67 4.31
C GLY A 60 24.54 4.35 4.31
N GLU A 61 25.03 3.67 5.34
CA GLU A 61 26.44 3.25 5.46
C GLU A 61 26.71 1.97 4.67
N TRP A 62 25.72 1.11 4.53
CA TRP A 62 25.83 -0.19 3.85
C TRP A 62 25.59 -0.10 2.33
N LEU A 63 24.75 0.82 1.88
CA LEU A 63 24.35 0.95 0.47
C LEU A 63 25.52 1.22 -0.49
N PRO A 64 26.50 2.10 -0.19
CA PRO A 64 27.60 2.38 -1.12
C PRO A 64 28.36 1.12 -1.54
N GLU A 65 28.66 0.24 -0.59
CA GLU A 65 29.31 -1.05 -0.87
C GLU A 65 28.46 -1.93 -1.79
N ARG A 66 27.13 -1.98 -1.56
CA ARG A 66 26.22 -2.80 -2.40
C ARG A 66 26.06 -2.23 -3.79
N ILE A 67 25.99 -0.91 -3.93
CA ILE A 67 25.97 -0.23 -5.22
C ILE A 67 27.22 -0.53 -6.01
N PHE A 68 28.37 -0.39 -5.39
CA PHE A 68 29.67 -0.70 -6.01
C PHE A 68 29.74 -2.15 -6.53
N HIS A 69 29.41 -3.13 -5.68
CA HIS A 69 29.46 -4.55 -6.05
C HIS A 69 28.46 -4.97 -7.13
N THR A 70 27.32 -4.31 -7.21
CA THR A 70 26.28 -4.65 -8.20
C THR A 70 26.34 -3.81 -9.46
N GLY A 71 27.07 -2.71 -9.43
CA GLY A 71 27.08 -1.70 -10.51
C GLY A 71 25.72 -1.05 -10.73
N ALA A 72 24.86 -1.04 -9.71
CA ALA A 72 23.49 -0.53 -9.83
C ALA A 72 23.47 0.96 -10.16
N ARG A 73 22.51 1.37 -11.00
CA ARG A 73 22.25 2.76 -11.38
C ARG A 73 20.89 3.25 -10.91
N ALA A 74 20.04 2.35 -10.43
CA ALA A 74 18.73 2.65 -9.88
C ALA A 74 18.54 1.93 -8.54
N LEU A 75 17.94 2.61 -7.55
CA LEU A 75 17.52 2.02 -6.29
C LEU A 75 16.05 2.28 -6.05
N PHE A 76 15.27 1.20 -5.91
CA PHE A 76 13.85 1.20 -5.60
C PHE A 76 13.61 0.78 -4.14
N ALA A 77 12.60 1.36 -3.51
CA ALA A 77 12.08 0.91 -2.22
C ALA A 77 10.56 0.78 -2.27
N VAL A 78 10.02 -0.19 -1.53
CA VAL A 78 8.59 -0.49 -1.53
C VAL A 78 7.92 -0.32 -0.16
N SER A 79 8.68 -0.14 0.92
CA SER A 79 8.16 0.09 2.26
C SER A 79 8.32 1.54 2.71
N GLU A 80 7.38 2.04 3.51
CA GLU A 80 7.46 3.41 4.06
C GLU A 80 8.72 3.63 4.89
N ASP A 81 9.11 2.66 5.73
CA ASP A 81 10.33 2.75 6.55
C ASP A 81 11.58 2.93 5.69
N ASP A 82 11.66 2.18 4.56
CA ASP A 82 12.79 2.29 3.65
C ASP A 82 12.78 3.64 2.92
N LEU A 83 11.59 4.14 2.53
CA LEU A 83 11.45 5.46 1.91
C LEU A 83 11.89 6.57 2.85
N VAL A 84 11.45 6.54 4.12
CA VAL A 84 11.86 7.53 5.13
C VAL A 84 13.37 7.50 5.33
N ALA A 85 13.97 6.31 5.43
CA ALA A 85 15.41 6.18 5.58
C ALA A 85 16.19 6.70 4.35
N LEU A 86 15.70 6.43 3.14
CA LEU A 86 16.33 6.87 1.90
C LEU A 86 16.11 8.35 1.59
N ALA A 87 14.96 8.92 1.98
CA ALA A 87 14.67 10.34 1.79
C ALA A 87 15.63 11.28 2.56
N ALA A 88 16.32 10.74 3.58
CA ALA A 88 17.35 11.44 4.34
C ALA A 88 18.74 11.37 3.68
N LEU A 89 18.91 10.55 2.63
CA LEU A 89 20.17 10.37 1.91
C LEU A 89 20.24 11.28 0.67
N PRO A 90 21.42 11.49 0.08
CA PRO A 90 21.58 12.16 -1.20
C PRO A 90 20.74 11.48 -2.29
N GLU A 91 20.38 12.24 -3.33
CA GLU A 91 19.60 11.72 -4.47
C GLU A 91 20.35 10.66 -5.28
N GLU A 92 21.65 10.71 -5.19
CA GLU A 92 22.55 9.81 -5.89
C GLU A 92 23.70 9.38 -4.94
N ILE A 93 24.00 8.09 -4.96
CA ILE A 93 25.11 7.48 -4.21
C ILE A 93 25.92 6.66 -5.21
N GLU A 94 27.22 6.93 -5.36
CA GLU A 94 28.12 6.20 -6.27
C GLU A 94 27.56 6.03 -7.70
N GLY A 95 26.90 7.07 -8.22
CA GLY A 95 26.26 7.06 -9.53
C GLY A 95 24.96 6.24 -9.61
N CYS A 96 24.41 5.80 -8.49
CA CYS A 96 23.11 5.14 -8.39
C CYS A 96 22.06 6.15 -7.94
N ARG A 97 21.04 6.41 -8.77
CA ARG A 97 19.90 7.28 -8.41
C ARG A 97 18.98 6.57 -7.45
N ILE A 98 18.64 7.25 -6.35
CA ILE A 98 17.67 6.79 -5.38
C ILE A 98 16.28 7.21 -5.87
N LEU A 99 15.49 6.24 -6.38
CA LEU A 99 14.18 6.45 -6.98
C LEU A 99 13.09 6.45 -5.91
N THR A 100 13.19 7.41 -4.99
CA THR A 100 12.22 7.63 -3.91
C THR A 100 11.84 9.10 -3.83
N PRO A 101 10.65 9.43 -3.30
CA PRO A 101 10.26 10.83 -3.10
C PRO A 101 11.24 11.52 -2.16
N ARG A 102 11.35 12.84 -2.32
CA ARG A 102 12.16 13.67 -1.42
C ARG A 102 11.44 13.90 -0.09
N LYS A 103 12.22 14.20 0.92
CA LYS A 103 11.71 14.37 2.28
C LYS A 103 10.54 15.36 2.41
N PRO A 104 10.53 16.56 1.79
CA PRO A 104 9.40 17.48 1.91
C PRO A 104 8.06 16.91 1.39
N GLN A 105 8.08 16.24 0.22
CA GLN A 105 6.91 15.61 -0.37
C GLN A 105 6.47 14.39 0.45
N LEU A 106 7.44 13.59 0.90
CA LEU A 106 7.16 12.41 1.71
C LEU A 106 6.55 12.78 3.06
N ASP A 107 7.11 13.76 3.76
CA ASP A 107 6.59 14.25 5.05
C ASP A 107 5.15 14.78 4.90
N LEU A 108 4.83 15.41 3.76
CA LEU A 108 3.48 15.90 3.49
C LEU A 108 2.47 14.76 3.34
N VAL A 109 2.80 13.73 2.54
CA VAL A 109 1.85 12.62 2.29
C VAL A 109 1.77 11.62 3.44
N LEU A 110 2.77 11.56 4.31
CA LEU A 110 2.75 10.76 5.53
C LEU A 110 1.89 11.38 6.64
N ASP A 111 1.62 12.68 6.56
CA ASP A 111 0.72 13.39 7.46
C ASP A 111 -0.66 13.54 6.81
N LYS A 112 -1.63 12.73 7.29
CA LYS A 112 -2.99 12.72 6.75
C LYS A 112 -3.69 14.08 6.88
N SER A 113 -3.48 14.80 7.98
CA SER A 113 -4.13 16.09 8.20
C SER A 113 -3.66 17.13 7.18
N ARG A 114 -2.35 17.19 6.93
CA ARG A 114 -1.77 18.08 5.92
C ARG A 114 -2.20 17.70 4.51
N THR A 115 -2.22 16.40 4.20
CA THR A 115 -2.65 15.90 2.88
C THR A 115 -4.13 16.23 2.63
N LEU A 116 -5.01 16.02 3.61
CA LEU A 116 -6.43 16.32 3.49
C LEU A 116 -6.68 17.84 3.34
N ALA A 117 -5.96 18.66 4.10
CA ALA A 117 -6.07 20.14 4.00
C ALA A 117 -5.66 20.62 2.59
N LEU A 118 -4.56 20.09 2.04
CA LEU A 118 -4.13 20.44 0.67
C LEU A 118 -5.15 19.99 -0.37
N ALA A 119 -5.69 18.78 -0.23
CA ALA A 119 -6.68 18.22 -1.14
C ALA A 119 -7.98 19.04 -1.15
N ALA A 120 -8.45 19.49 0.01
CA ALA A 120 -9.61 20.40 0.11
C ALA A 120 -9.34 21.71 -0.65
N GLY A 121 -8.13 22.26 -0.56
CA GLY A 121 -7.70 23.42 -1.35
C GLY A 121 -7.67 23.17 -2.87
N CYS A 122 -7.54 21.91 -3.30
CA CYS A 122 -7.62 21.49 -4.71
C CYS A 122 -9.06 21.12 -5.15
N GLY A 123 -10.08 21.36 -4.34
CA GLY A 123 -11.47 21.03 -4.65
C GLY A 123 -11.78 19.52 -4.60
N ILE A 124 -11.03 18.76 -3.81
CA ILE A 124 -11.27 17.34 -3.56
C ILE A 124 -12.03 17.22 -2.24
N ASP A 125 -13.15 16.50 -2.24
CA ASP A 125 -13.89 16.23 -1.02
C ASP A 125 -13.09 15.38 -0.05
N VAL A 126 -13.06 15.81 1.21
CA VAL A 126 -12.38 15.13 2.31
C VAL A 126 -13.37 14.83 3.42
N PRO A 127 -13.18 13.76 4.22
CA PRO A 127 -14.01 13.55 5.40
C PRO A 127 -13.86 14.70 6.38
N GLU A 128 -14.96 15.19 6.90
CA GLU A 128 -14.91 16.12 8.03
C GLU A 128 -14.15 15.47 9.18
N SER A 129 -13.09 16.12 9.63
CA SER A 129 -12.13 15.50 10.53
C SER A 129 -12.05 16.29 11.83
N TRP A 130 -12.21 15.60 12.96
CA TRP A 130 -11.94 16.14 14.28
C TRP A 130 -10.63 15.57 14.82
N GLN A 131 -9.68 16.47 15.14
CA GLN A 131 -8.46 16.12 15.85
C GLN A 131 -8.62 16.52 17.31
N PRO A 132 -8.87 15.58 18.24
CA PRO A 132 -9.01 15.88 19.64
C PRO A 132 -7.70 16.47 20.21
N VAL A 133 -7.82 17.52 21.02
CA VAL A 133 -6.68 18.17 21.69
C VAL A 133 -6.93 18.29 23.19
N ALA A 134 -5.86 18.36 23.99
CA ALA A 134 -5.95 18.49 25.44
C ALA A 134 -6.71 19.76 25.86
N GLY A 135 -7.67 19.60 26.75
CA GLY A 135 -8.49 20.72 27.28
C GLY A 135 -9.82 20.92 26.58
N GLU A 136 -10.10 20.19 25.48
CA GLU A 136 -11.42 20.19 24.87
C GLU A 136 -12.43 19.37 25.67
N ASN A 137 -13.72 19.73 25.55
CA ASN A 137 -14.83 18.94 26.07
C ASN A 137 -15.18 17.80 25.08
N PHE A 138 -14.50 16.65 25.20
CA PHE A 138 -14.71 15.51 24.30
C PHE A 138 -16.15 15.00 24.33
N ALA A 139 -16.84 15.05 25.48
CA ALA A 139 -18.22 14.60 25.56
C ALA A 139 -19.14 15.47 24.70
N GLN A 140 -19.00 16.78 24.77
CA GLN A 140 -19.78 17.69 23.93
C GLN A 140 -19.52 17.45 22.44
N TYR A 141 -18.26 17.22 22.05
CA TYR A 141 -17.91 16.97 20.65
C TYR A 141 -18.45 15.62 20.18
N ALA A 142 -18.32 14.57 20.99
CA ALA A 142 -18.82 13.24 20.65
C ALA A 142 -20.33 13.23 20.34
N GLU A 143 -21.13 14.03 21.03
CA GLU A 143 -22.57 14.14 20.80
C GLU A 143 -22.94 14.82 19.46
N THR A 144 -22.03 15.63 18.88
CA THR A 144 -22.28 16.31 17.60
C THR A 144 -21.96 15.45 16.36
N LEU A 145 -21.24 14.34 16.54
CA LEU A 145 -20.79 13.51 15.43
C LEU A 145 -21.88 12.57 14.89
N THR A 146 -21.82 12.32 13.57
CA THR A 146 -22.68 11.30 12.93
C THR A 146 -21.98 9.94 12.99
N TYR A 147 -22.59 8.99 13.70
CA TYR A 147 -22.07 7.63 13.86
C TYR A 147 -22.52 6.68 12.75
N PRO A 148 -21.71 5.62 12.41
CA PRO A 148 -20.42 5.31 13.02
C PRO A 148 -19.30 6.25 12.60
N VAL A 149 -18.30 6.44 13.48
CA VAL A 149 -17.07 7.17 13.19
C VAL A 149 -15.88 6.21 13.10
N VAL A 150 -14.78 6.68 12.52
CA VAL A 150 -13.52 5.95 12.40
C VAL A 150 -12.41 6.77 13.05
N ALA A 151 -11.75 6.19 14.05
CA ALA A 151 -10.57 6.75 14.68
C ALA A 151 -9.31 6.19 14.06
N LYS A 152 -8.37 7.05 13.63
CA LYS A 152 -7.08 6.66 13.02
C LYS A 152 -5.99 7.68 13.30
N TRP A 153 -4.75 7.23 13.45
CA TRP A 153 -3.64 8.15 13.65
C TRP A 153 -3.38 8.98 12.39
N ALA A 154 -3.22 10.29 12.56
CA ALA A 154 -2.89 11.20 11.46
C ALA A 154 -1.50 10.87 10.87
N ALA A 155 -0.52 10.63 11.75
CA ALA A 155 0.86 10.27 11.38
C ALA A 155 1.29 8.94 12.04
N PRO A 156 0.85 7.76 11.55
CA PRO A 156 1.13 6.47 12.18
C PRO A 156 2.62 6.18 12.43
N PRO A 157 3.56 6.53 11.54
CA PRO A 157 4.98 6.29 11.80
C PRO A 157 5.50 7.02 13.03
N ALA A 158 5.06 8.25 13.28
CA ALA A 158 5.46 9.02 14.46
C ALA A 158 4.93 8.39 15.75
N MET A 159 3.71 7.84 15.71
CA MET A 159 3.04 7.27 16.88
C MET A 159 3.51 5.86 17.25
N THR A 160 4.11 5.13 16.33
CA THR A 160 4.52 3.72 16.55
C THR A 160 5.39 3.56 17.79
N ARG A 161 6.40 4.41 17.95
CA ARG A 161 7.32 4.36 19.10
C ARG A 161 6.64 4.76 20.40
N ILE A 162 5.85 5.82 20.37
CA ILE A 162 5.14 6.35 21.56
C ILE A 162 4.15 5.31 22.08
N LEU A 163 3.31 4.76 21.20
CA LEU A 163 2.35 3.72 21.55
C LEU A 163 3.05 2.48 22.14
N SER A 164 4.14 2.01 21.51
CA SER A 164 4.90 0.86 22.00
C SER A 164 5.49 1.08 23.38
N GLN A 165 5.99 2.28 23.69
CA GLN A 165 6.51 2.64 25.03
C GLN A 165 5.44 2.60 26.12
N HIS A 166 4.17 2.82 25.74
CA HIS A 166 3.02 2.75 26.67
C HIS A 166 2.26 1.41 26.61
N GLY A 167 2.80 0.42 25.90
CA GLY A 167 2.17 -0.92 25.79
C GLY A 167 0.88 -0.89 24.96
N LEU A 168 0.65 0.15 24.16
CA LEU A 168 -0.53 0.30 23.32
C LEU A 168 -0.26 -0.17 21.88
N PRO A 169 -1.20 -0.91 21.25
CA PRO A 169 -1.05 -1.33 19.87
C PRO A 169 -1.28 -0.17 18.91
N LEU A 170 -0.54 -0.15 17.80
CA LEU A 170 -0.86 0.73 16.68
C LEU A 170 -2.05 0.15 15.90
N ILE A 171 -3.24 0.68 16.14
CA ILE A 171 -4.46 0.32 15.40
C ILE A 171 -4.58 1.28 14.20
N LYS A 172 -4.64 0.73 12.99
CA LYS A 172 -4.70 1.54 11.75
C LYS A 172 -5.99 2.32 11.61
N ALA A 173 -7.13 1.68 11.97
CA ALA A 173 -8.45 2.28 11.99
C ALA A 173 -9.33 1.51 12.98
N GLU A 174 -10.02 2.22 13.86
CA GLU A 174 -10.96 1.64 14.83
C GLU A 174 -12.34 2.23 14.58
N HIS A 175 -13.32 1.35 14.31
CA HIS A 175 -14.69 1.73 14.05
C HIS A 175 -15.44 1.89 15.37
N VAL A 176 -16.08 3.02 15.56
CA VAL A 176 -16.78 3.38 16.79
C VAL A 176 -18.22 3.70 16.47
N ALA A 177 -19.14 3.00 17.13
CA ALA A 177 -20.57 3.04 16.81
C ALA A 177 -21.40 4.01 17.67
N THR A 178 -20.88 4.46 18.80
CA THR A 178 -21.61 5.31 19.77
C THR A 178 -20.72 6.35 20.44
N PRO A 179 -21.28 7.46 20.96
CA PRO A 179 -20.55 8.45 21.72
C PRO A 179 -19.76 7.86 22.90
N ASP A 180 -20.39 7.00 23.69
CA ASP A 180 -19.76 6.36 24.88
C ASP A 180 -18.55 5.53 24.48
N ALA A 181 -18.65 4.76 23.37
CA ALA A 181 -17.53 3.98 22.85
C ALA A 181 -16.38 4.89 22.36
N LEU A 182 -16.70 6.06 21.82
CA LEU A 182 -15.69 7.04 21.41
C LEU A 182 -14.99 7.63 22.64
N LEU A 183 -15.73 8.01 23.67
CA LEU A 183 -15.15 8.52 24.90
C LEU A 183 -14.23 7.49 25.58
N ALA A 184 -14.65 6.21 25.63
CA ALA A 184 -13.81 5.14 26.15
C ALA A 184 -12.53 4.93 25.31
N LEU A 185 -12.61 5.12 23.99
CA LEU A 185 -11.44 5.08 23.11
C LEU A 185 -10.49 6.26 23.41
N LEU A 186 -11.02 7.47 23.50
CA LEU A 186 -10.21 8.66 23.77
C LEU A 186 -9.55 8.59 25.15
N GLU A 187 -10.25 8.07 26.16
CA GLU A 187 -9.71 7.86 27.51
C GLU A 187 -8.53 6.87 27.51
N ARG A 188 -8.55 5.82 26.66
CA ARG A 188 -7.42 4.90 26.47
C ARG A 188 -6.11 5.61 26.12
N TYR A 189 -6.21 6.72 25.37
CA TYR A 189 -5.06 7.48 24.90
C TYR A 189 -4.78 8.75 25.73
N SER A 190 -5.57 9.03 26.75
CA SER A 190 -5.38 10.21 27.63
C SER A 190 -3.99 10.29 28.25
N PRO A 191 -3.31 9.17 28.65
CA PRO A 191 -1.95 9.23 29.18
C PRO A 191 -0.90 9.75 28.17
N LEU A 192 -1.18 9.62 26.88
CA LEU A 192 -0.29 10.11 25.82
C LEU A 192 -0.45 11.62 25.59
N ARG A 193 -1.59 12.19 25.98
CA ARG A 193 -2.05 13.55 25.63
C ARG A 193 -2.08 13.79 24.12
N GLU A 194 -2.21 12.71 23.36
CA GLU A 194 -2.36 12.68 21.91
C GLU A 194 -3.46 11.67 21.56
N TRP A 195 -4.30 12.02 20.61
CA TRP A 195 -5.47 11.23 20.22
C TRP A 195 -5.50 10.96 18.72
N PRO A 196 -6.13 9.88 18.32
CA PRO A 196 -6.36 9.62 16.89
C PRO A 196 -7.33 10.66 16.29
N LEU A 197 -7.14 10.95 15.02
CA LEU A 197 -8.07 11.70 14.20
C LEU A 197 -9.39 10.95 14.11
N VAL A 198 -10.52 11.60 14.36
CA VAL A 198 -11.88 11.06 14.30
C VAL A 198 -12.56 11.58 13.03
N GLN A 199 -13.11 10.66 12.24
CA GLN A 199 -13.77 10.96 10.97
C GLN A 199 -15.10 10.21 10.87
N PRO A 200 -16.12 10.74 10.17
CA PRO A 200 -17.31 9.98 9.85
C PRO A 200 -16.96 8.75 8.98
N PHE A 201 -17.72 7.69 9.12
CA PHE A 201 -17.61 6.54 8.22
C PHE A 201 -18.04 6.93 6.80
N CYS A 202 -17.16 6.79 5.84
CA CYS A 202 -17.45 7.06 4.45
C CYS A 202 -17.90 5.75 3.77
N PRO A 203 -19.16 5.68 3.29
CA PRO A 203 -19.70 4.47 2.65
C PRO A 203 -19.08 4.21 1.27
N GLY A 204 -19.52 3.12 0.62
CA GLY A 204 -19.08 2.75 -0.71
C GLY A 204 -17.87 1.83 -0.73
N TYR A 205 -17.09 1.87 -1.80
CA TYR A 205 -15.92 1.01 -2.00
C TYR A 205 -14.61 1.80 -2.09
N GLY A 206 -13.50 1.14 -1.80
CA GLY A 206 -12.16 1.71 -1.99
C GLY A 206 -11.82 1.84 -3.47
N LEU A 207 -11.55 3.06 -3.92
CA LEU A 207 -11.06 3.38 -5.26
C LEU A 207 -9.61 3.81 -5.14
N GLY A 208 -8.70 3.14 -5.86
CA GLY A 208 -7.31 3.56 -6.01
C GLY A 208 -7.09 4.17 -7.39
N GLN A 209 -6.60 5.39 -7.42
CA GLN A 209 -6.11 6.06 -8.63
C GLN A 209 -4.59 6.16 -8.55
N LEU A 210 -3.94 5.58 -9.54
CA LEU A 210 -2.54 5.22 -9.57
C LEU A 210 -1.88 6.03 -10.67
N LEU A 211 -0.90 6.85 -10.32
CA LEU A 211 -0.25 7.75 -11.26
C LEU A 211 1.28 7.60 -11.16
N HIS A 212 1.95 7.73 -12.29
CA HIS A 212 3.37 8.04 -12.34
C HIS A 212 3.52 9.48 -12.80
N MET A 213 4.00 10.33 -11.91
CA MET A 213 4.19 11.76 -12.20
C MET A 213 5.58 12.00 -12.79
N ALA A 214 5.59 12.69 -13.94
CA ALA A 214 6.79 13.18 -14.62
C ALA A 214 6.68 14.71 -14.77
N GLY A 215 7.30 15.44 -13.85
CA GLY A 215 6.99 16.86 -13.66
C GLY A 215 5.56 17.05 -13.14
N ASN A 216 4.83 18.02 -13.72
CA ASN A 216 3.46 18.33 -13.27
C ASN A 216 2.37 17.51 -13.98
N LYS A 217 2.75 16.46 -14.72
CA LYS A 217 1.79 15.60 -15.44
C LYS A 217 2.04 14.12 -15.21
N ALA A 218 0.96 13.36 -15.26
CA ALA A 218 1.05 11.91 -15.23
C ALA A 218 1.54 11.37 -16.58
N SER A 219 2.64 10.62 -16.58
CA SER A 219 3.09 9.85 -17.75
C SER A 219 2.35 8.52 -17.87
N MET A 220 1.82 8.01 -16.76
CA MET A 220 1.00 6.80 -16.70
C MET A 220 -0.08 6.96 -15.64
N ALA A 221 -1.30 6.50 -15.97
CA ALA A 221 -2.42 6.45 -15.04
C ALA A 221 -3.13 5.10 -15.13
N PHE A 222 -3.64 4.64 -14.00
CA PHE A 222 -4.41 3.41 -13.88
C PHE A 222 -5.38 3.55 -12.72
N GLN A 223 -6.49 2.79 -12.72
CA GLN A 223 -7.42 2.80 -11.59
C GLN A 223 -8.01 1.44 -11.30
N HIS A 224 -8.32 1.20 -10.04
CA HIS A 224 -8.92 -0.04 -9.59
C HIS A 224 -9.89 0.18 -8.45
N ARG A 225 -10.81 -0.76 -8.24
CA ARG A 225 -11.58 -0.83 -7.00
C ARG A 225 -11.16 -2.01 -6.15
N ARG A 226 -11.31 -1.87 -4.82
CA ARG A 226 -11.19 -2.95 -3.86
C ARG A 226 -12.53 -3.68 -3.77
N ILE A 227 -12.51 -4.99 -3.96
CA ILE A 227 -13.69 -5.87 -3.81
C ILE A 227 -13.72 -6.42 -2.39
N HIS A 228 -12.57 -6.85 -1.89
CA HIS A 228 -12.39 -7.35 -0.54
C HIS A 228 -11.16 -6.75 0.13
N GLU A 229 -11.26 -6.59 1.46
CA GLU A 229 -10.20 -6.07 2.32
C GLU A 229 -9.99 -7.00 3.51
N TRP A 230 -8.79 -6.95 4.11
CA TRP A 230 -8.48 -7.65 5.34
C TRP A 230 -7.79 -6.71 6.32
N PRO A 231 -8.29 -6.53 7.55
CA PRO A 231 -9.56 -7.08 8.06
C PRO A 231 -10.79 -6.56 7.27
N PRO A 232 -11.97 -7.24 7.40
CA PRO A 232 -13.16 -6.88 6.60
C PRO A 232 -13.71 -5.47 6.83
N GLU A 233 -13.42 -4.88 7.99
CA GLU A 233 -13.84 -3.53 8.37
C GLU A 233 -13.05 -2.43 7.66
N GLY A 234 -11.91 -2.80 7.06
CA GLY A 234 -11.00 -1.90 6.35
C GLY A 234 -9.55 -2.31 6.56
N GLY A 235 -8.78 -2.38 5.49
CA GLY A 235 -7.39 -2.79 5.57
C GLY A 235 -6.74 -2.94 4.21
N VAL A 236 -5.85 -3.95 4.09
CA VAL A 236 -5.19 -4.21 2.80
C VAL A 236 -6.16 -4.87 1.83
N SER A 237 -6.08 -4.49 0.57
CA SER A 237 -6.86 -5.12 -0.50
C SER A 237 -6.47 -6.59 -0.66
N THR A 238 -7.44 -7.49 -0.55
CA THR A 238 -7.23 -8.94 -0.73
C THR A 238 -7.76 -9.44 -2.07
N LEU A 239 -8.75 -8.72 -2.63
CA LEU A 239 -9.25 -8.90 -3.97
C LEU A 239 -9.56 -7.52 -4.55
N CYS A 240 -8.98 -7.20 -5.70
CA CYS A 240 -9.21 -5.96 -6.42
C CYS A 240 -9.43 -6.23 -7.91
N GLU A 241 -10.04 -5.27 -8.61
CA GLU A 241 -10.25 -5.34 -10.06
C GLU A 241 -9.90 -4.01 -10.73
N SER A 242 -9.40 -4.10 -11.97
CA SER A 242 -9.15 -2.94 -12.81
C SER A 242 -10.45 -2.27 -13.23
N LEU A 243 -10.44 -0.95 -13.35
CA LEU A 243 -11.55 -0.16 -13.84
C LEU A 243 -11.18 0.51 -15.18
N PRO A 244 -12.16 0.69 -16.10
CA PRO A 244 -11.94 1.44 -17.33
C PRO A 244 -11.46 2.88 -17.04
N PRO A 245 -10.53 3.43 -17.87
CA PRO A 245 -9.94 4.74 -17.61
C PRO A 245 -10.95 5.89 -17.55
N ASP A 246 -12.03 5.80 -18.31
CA ASP A 246 -13.09 6.79 -18.42
C ASP A 246 -14.07 6.80 -17.25
N ARG A 247 -14.16 5.71 -16.49
CA ARG A 247 -15.17 5.56 -15.43
C ARG A 247 -15.12 6.63 -14.34
N HIS A 248 -13.94 7.10 -13.97
CA HIS A 248 -13.71 8.13 -12.96
C HIS A 248 -12.70 9.17 -13.48
N ALA A 249 -12.83 9.56 -14.74
CA ALA A 249 -11.86 10.42 -15.43
C ALA A 249 -11.71 11.80 -14.77
N ASP A 250 -12.82 12.44 -14.38
CA ASP A 250 -12.79 13.75 -13.70
C ASP A 250 -12.06 13.65 -12.35
N GLN A 251 -12.31 12.57 -11.60
CA GLN A 251 -11.62 12.35 -10.33
C GLN A 251 -10.14 12.03 -10.54
N MET A 252 -9.77 11.34 -11.63
CA MET A 252 -8.38 11.11 -12.01
C MET A 252 -7.66 12.44 -12.30
N GLY A 253 -8.31 13.36 -12.99
CA GLY A 253 -7.78 14.71 -13.22
C GLY A 253 -7.53 15.48 -11.92
N ARG A 254 -8.43 15.36 -10.93
CA ARG A 254 -8.23 15.94 -9.59
C ARG A 254 -7.07 15.28 -8.84
N SER A 255 -6.92 13.97 -8.95
CA SER A 255 -5.77 13.25 -8.37
C SER A 255 -4.44 13.70 -8.98
N GLU A 256 -4.39 13.89 -10.30
CA GLU A 256 -3.22 14.43 -10.98
C GLU A 256 -2.89 15.85 -10.51
N ALA A 257 -3.91 16.72 -10.41
CA ALA A 257 -3.76 18.10 -9.93
C ALA A 257 -3.25 18.13 -8.47
N LEU A 258 -3.75 17.26 -7.60
CA LEU A 258 -3.27 17.13 -6.22
C LEU A 258 -1.79 16.75 -6.18
N LEU A 259 -1.39 15.72 -6.93
CA LEU A 259 0.01 15.29 -6.98
C LEU A 259 0.93 16.37 -7.58
N ALA A 260 0.46 17.11 -8.57
CA ALA A 260 1.17 18.26 -9.13
C ALA A 260 1.34 19.39 -8.09
N ALA A 261 0.29 19.69 -7.30
CA ALA A 261 0.36 20.68 -6.21
C ALA A 261 1.33 20.28 -5.07
N ILE A 262 1.49 18.96 -4.83
CA ILE A 262 2.51 18.42 -3.92
C ILE A 262 3.93 18.55 -4.51
N GLY A 263 4.06 18.73 -5.82
CA GLY A 263 5.33 18.61 -6.56
C GLY A 263 5.82 17.17 -6.62
N TRP A 264 4.88 16.20 -6.70
CA TRP A 264 5.22 14.77 -6.68
C TRP A 264 5.92 14.32 -7.95
N THR A 265 6.90 13.44 -7.81
CA THR A 265 7.59 12.78 -8.92
C THR A 265 7.64 11.27 -8.67
N GLY A 266 7.41 10.48 -9.73
CA GLY A 266 7.37 9.02 -9.65
C GLY A 266 6.00 8.46 -9.30
N PRO A 267 5.93 7.17 -8.87
CA PRO A 267 4.67 6.48 -8.62
C PRO A 267 4.01 6.95 -7.32
N ALA A 268 2.69 7.15 -7.37
CA ALA A 268 1.84 7.40 -6.21
C ALA A 268 0.45 6.78 -6.42
N MET A 269 -0.24 6.48 -5.33
CA MET A 269 -1.65 6.12 -5.33
C MET A 269 -2.44 7.12 -4.49
N VAL A 270 -3.45 7.72 -5.11
CA VAL A 270 -4.47 8.52 -4.42
C VAL A 270 -5.66 7.61 -4.13
N GLU A 271 -5.98 7.46 -2.85
CA GLU A 271 -6.98 6.52 -2.38
C GLU A 271 -8.25 7.23 -1.94
N TYR A 272 -9.39 6.79 -2.46
CA TYR A 272 -10.72 7.31 -2.15
C TYR A 272 -11.64 6.23 -1.59
N ARG A 273 -12.65 6.69 -0.84
CA ARG A 273 -13.92 5.99 -0.73
C ARG A 273 -14.87 6.61 -1.76
N HIS A 274 -15.48 5.77 -2.59
CA HIS A 274 -16.47 6.21 -3.58
C HIS A 274 -17.81 5.56 -3.29
N ASP A 275 -18.80 6.39 -3.06
CA ASP A 275 -20.20 5.95 -2.88
C ASP A 275 -20.93 6.00 -4.22
N PRO A 276 -21.28 4.85 -4.81
CA PRO A 276 -21.98 4.81 -6.08
C PRO A 276 -23.44 5.29 -6.00
N GLU A 277 -24.04 5.35 -4.80
CA GLU A 277 -25.42 5.79 -4.61
C GLU A 277 -25.52 7.32 -4.69
N THR A 278 -24.56 8.02 -4.11
CA THR A 278 -24.52 9.50 -4.09
C THR A 278 -23.56 10.10 -5.11
N GLY A 279 -22.68 9.29 -5.70
CA GLY A 279 -21.61 9.73 -6.58
C GLY A 279 -20.45 10.42 -5.87
N LYS A 280 -20.45 10.52 -4.54
CA LYS A 280 -19.41 11.20 -3.76
C LYS A 280 -18.12 10.42 -3.68
N TYR A 281 -17.02 11.18 -3.62
CA TYR A 281 -15.67 10.69 -3.37
C TYR A 281 -15.16 11.35 -2.10
N TRP A 282 -14.52 10.59 -1.22
CA TRP A 282 -13.78 11.13 -0.08
C TRP A 282 -12.34 10.68 -0.17
N LEU A 283 -11.41 11.61 -0.18
CA LEU A 283 -9.99 11.28 -0.12
C LEU A 283 -9.67 10.64 1.22
N MET A 284 -9.03 9.48 1.18
CA MET A 284 -8.59 8.77 2.39
C MET A 284 -7.13 9.02 2.70
N GLU A 285 -6.26 8.90 1.68
CA GLU A 285 -4.82 9.11 1.80
C GLU A 285 -4.15 9.19 0.44
N VAL A 286 -2.91 9.70 0.43
CA VAL A 286 -1.98 9.57 -0.69
C VAL A 286 -0.86 8.62 -0.26
N ASN A 287 -0.72 7.51 -0.97
CA ASN A 287 0.37 6.56 -0.77
C ASN A 287 1.53 6.95 -1.68
N GLY A 288 2.55 7.59 -1.11
CA GLY A 288 3.76 8.07 -1.80
C GLY A 288 4.76 6.96 -2.10
N ARG A 289 4.29 5.82 -2.56
CA ARG A 289 5.08 4.62 -2.83
C ARG A 289 4.34 3.68 -3.77
N PHE A 290 5.02 2.62 -4.17
CA PHE A 290 4.31 1.47 -4.74
C PHE A 290 3.28 0.93 -3.73
N TRP A 291 2.10 0.62 -4.20
CA TRP A 291 0.92 0.24 -3.40
C TRP A 291 0.73 -1.27 -3.33
N GLY A 292 -0.03 -1.74 -2.35
CA GLY A 292 -0.24 -3.17 -2.10
C GLY A 292 -0.83 -3.95 -3.29
N SER A 293 -1.64 -3.31 -4.13
CA SER A 293 -2.25 -3.90 -5.33
C SER A 293 -1.40 -3.73 -6.62
N LEU A 294 -0.13 -3.37 -6.54
CA LEU A 294 0.79 -3.30 -7.70
C LEU A 294 0.76 -4.57 -8.57
N PRO A 295 0.62 -5.81 -8.03
CA PRO A 295 0.48 -6.98 -8.88
C PRO A 295 -0.70 -6.94 -9.86
N LEU A 296 -1.79 -6.22 -9.55
CA LEU A 296 -2.89 -6.05 -10.50
C LEU A 296 -2.45 -5.24 -11.72
N THR A 297 -1.73 -4.14 -11.53
CA THR A 297 -1.27 -3.29 -12.65
C THR A 297 -0.33 -4.06 -13.57
N LEU A 298 0.58 -4.85 -13.00
CA LEU A 298 1.46 -5.75 -13.77
C LEU A 298 0.66 -6.73 -14.63
N HIS A 299 -0.41 -7.33 -14.10
CA HIS A 299 -1.28 -8.24 -14.85
C HIS A 299 -2.13 -7.55 -15.92
N CYS A 300 -2.27 -6.24 -15.84
CA CYS A 300 -2.94 -5.39 -16.83
C CYS A 300 -1.98 -4.72 -17.82
N GLY A 301 -0.68 -4.95 -17.70
CA GLY A 301 0.34 -4.33 -18.55
C GLY A 301 0.66 -2.86 -18.22
N ALA A 302 0.17 -2.36 -17.07
CA ALA A 302 0.53 -1.05 -16.53
C ALA A 302 1.76 -1.20 -15.61
N GLU A 303 2.96 -1.12 -16.19
CA GLU A 303 4.23 -1.43 -15.55
C GLU A 303 4.85 -0.17 -14.93
N PHE A 304 4.43 0.20 -13.73
CA PHE A 304 4.82 1.43 -13.06
C PHE A 304 6.30 1.47 -12.62
N ALA A 305 6.88 0.33 -12.26
CA ALA A 305 8.29 0.27 -11.89
C ALA A 305 9.17 0.42 -13.14
N TRP A 306 8.77 -0.16 -14.27
CA TRP A 306 9.44 0.03 -15.54
C TRP A 306 9.32 1.46 -16.03
N GLU A 307 8.14 2.07 -15.94
CA GLU A 307 7.95 3.48 -16.32
C GLU A 307 8.85 4.40 -15.49
N HIS A 308 8.93 4.16 -14.19
CA HIS A 308 9.78 4.95 -13.31
C HIS A 308 11.29 4.78 -13.63
N TYR A 309 11.71 3.53 -13.90
CA TYR A 309 13.08 3.25 -14.34
C TYR A 309 13.40 3.92 -15.67
N ARG A 310 12.52 3.78 -16.65
CA ARG A 310 12.70 4.32 -18.00
C ARG A 310 12.82 5.85 -17.96
N HIS A 311 11.94 6.51 -17.23
CA HIS A 311 11.98 7.96 -17.09
C HIS A 311 13.24 8.43 -16.34
N ALA A 312 13.54 7.81 -15.19
CA ALA A 312 14.61 8.27 -14.32
C ALA A 312 16.02 7.89 -14.80
N ILE A 313 16.20 6.72 -15.42
CA ILE A 313 17.52 6.17 -15.75
C ILE A 313 17.82 6.29 -17.25
N LEU A 314 16.80 6.08 -18.12
CA LEU A 314 17.02 6.15 -19.57
C LEU A 314 16.71 7.54 -20.13
N GLY A 315 16.10 8.43 -19.36
CA GLY A 315 15.71 9.77 -19.81
C GLY A 315 14.56 9.77 -20.84
N GLU A 316 13.83 8.65 -20.95
CA GLU A 316 12.77 8.48 -21.91
C GLU A 316 11.45 9.03 -21.35
N THR A 317 10.72 9.78 -22.19
CA THR A 317 9.38 10.34 -21.88
C THR A 317 8.37 9.83 -22.89
N GLY A 318 7.08 9.84 -22.53
CA GLY A 318 5.99 9.56 -23.48
C GLY A 318 5.73 8.07 -23.72
N ALA A 319 5.57 7.30 -22.64
CA ALA A 319 4.98 5.96 -22.78
C ALA A 319 3.57 6.05 -23.35
N ALA A 320 3.22 5.12 -24.25
CA ALA A 320 1.83 4.93 -24.62
C ALA A 320 1.04 4.50 -23.38
N ALA A 321 -0.12 5.10 -23.17
CA ALA A 321 -1.03 4.67 -22.11
C ALA A 321 -1.32 3.15 -22.27
N PRO A 322 -1.26 2.37 -21.19
CA PRO A 322 -1.54 0.94 -21.27
C PRO A 322 -2.98 0.74 -21.75
N ARG A 323 -3.17 -0.19 -22.69
CA ARG A 323 -4.51 -0.57 -23.15
C ARG A 323 -5.26 -1.18 -21.96
N PHE A 324 -6.49 -0.74 -21.73
CA PHE A 324 -7.33 -1.30 -20.67
C PHE A 324 -7.53 -2.81 -20.85
N VAL A 325 -7.30 -3.55 -19.76
CA VAL A 325 -7.55 -4.99 -19.66
C VAL A 325 -8.30 -5.25 -18.37
N GLU A 326 -9.49 -5.86 -18.50
CA GLU A 326 -10.28 -6.24 -17.33
C GLU A 326 -9.63 -7.44 -16.62
N ARG A 327 -9.15 -7.22 -15.40
CA ARG A 327 -8.53 -8.25 -14.55
C ARG A 327 -8.97 -8.08 -13.10
N ARG A 328 -8.92 -9.21 -12.38
CA ARG A 328 -8.98 -9.25 -10.92
C ARG A 328 -7.66 -9.79 -10.40
N ALA A 329 -7.20 -9.27 -9.28
CA ALA A 329 -6.02 -9.81 -8.62
C ALA A 329 -6.35 -10.20 -7.16
N ARG A 330 -5.97 -11.44 -6.81
CA ARG A 330 -6.25 -12.04 -5.50
C ARG A 330 -4.97 -12.23 -4.71
N PHE A 331 -4.95 -11.70 -3.49
CA PHE A 331 -3.90 -11.99 -2.51
C PHE A 331 -4.33 -13.16 -1.65
N MET A 332 -3.93 -14.37 -2.02
CA MET A 332 -4.47 -15.64 -1.53
C MET A 332 -4.51 -15.75 0.00
N ILE A 333 -3.40 -15.48 0.69
CA ILE A 333 -3.30 -15.70 2.14
C ILE A 333 -4.26 -14.79 2.91
N PRO A 334 -4.24 -13.46 2.74
CA PRO A 334 -5.20 -12.58 3.41
C PRO A 334 -6.66 -12.86 2.99
N GLU A 335 -6.91 -13.21 1.72
CA GLU A 335 -8.26 -13.52 1.25
C GLU A 335 -8.80 -14.82 1.88
N THR A 336 -7.95 -15.84 2.06
CA THR A 336 -8.31 -17.06 2.78
C THR A 336 -8.58 -16.77 4.26
N ARG A 337 -7.75 -15.94 4.91
CA ARG A 337 -7.97 -15.51 6.30
C ARG A 337 -9.29 -14.76 6.45
N ARG A 338 -9.59 -13.86 5.50
CA ARG A 338 -10.87 -13.16 5.44
C ARG A 338 -12.04 -14.14 5.37
N LEU A 339 -12.00 -15.12 4.45
CA LEU A 339 -13.04 -16.14 4.32
C LEU A 339 -13.21 -16.92 5.63
N ILE A 340 -12.12 -17.40 6.23
CA ILE A 340 -12.16 -18.14 7.51
C ILE A 340 -12.80 -17.27 8.59
N ALA A 341 -12.40 -16.02 8.73
CA ALA A 341 -12.97 -15.13 9.72
C ALA A 341 -14.49 -14.95 9.53
N ILE A 342 -14.98 -14.83 8.29
CA ILE A 342 -16.39 -14.70 7.97
C ILE A 342 -17.15 -16.00 8.28
N LEU A 343 -16.61 -17.15 7.90
CA LEU A 343 -17.25 -18.45 8.14
C LEU A 343 -17.41 -18.78 9.62
N PHE A 344 -16.43 -18.40 10.43
CA PHE A 344 -16.37 -18.74 11.86
C PHE A 344 -16.66 -17.54 12.79
N ALA A 345 -17.09 -16.38 12.24
CA ALA A 345 -17.44 -15.23 13.06
C ALA A 345 -18.60 -15.54 14.00
N VAL A 346 -18.40 -15.25 15.30
CA VAL A 346 -19.45 -15.38 16.33
C VAL A 346 -20.47 -14.23 16.18
N LYS A 347 -19.99 -13.03 15.83
CA LYS A 347 -20.81 -11.85 15.56
C LYS A 347 -20.67 -11.44 14.10
N PRO A 348 -21.76 -10.95 13.44
CA PRO A 348 -21.65 -10.42 12.09
C PRO A 348 -20.73 -9.19 12.09
N PHE A 349 -19.88 -9.06 11.05
CA PHE A 349 -19.10 -7.86 10.85
C PHE A 349 -20.04 -6.68 10.52
N PRO A 350 -19.80 -5.48 11.08
CA PRO A 350 -20.53 -4.28 10.67
C PRO A 350 -20.47 -4.13 9.15
N ASN A 351 -21.61 -3.78 8.53
CA ASN A 351 -21.72 -3.60 7.08
C ASN A 351 -21.61 -4.87 6.21
N PHE A 352 -21.64 -6.07 6.80
CA PHE A 352 -21.57 -7.33 6.06
C PHE A 352 -22.95 -7.94 5.86
N ARG A 353 -23.58 -7.70 4.68
CA ARG A 353 -24.94 -8.18 4.34
C ARG A 353 -24.96 -9.56 3.64
N ARG A 354 -23.82 -10.24 3.49
CA ARG A 354 -23.72 -11.48 2.71
C ARG A 354 -23.84 -12.73 3.58
N THR A 355 -24.40 -13.79 3.02
CA THR A 355 -24.42 -15.10 3.70
C THR A 355 -23.05 -15.77 3.62
N ARG A 356 -22.65 -16.50 4.65
CA ARG A 356 -21.40 -17.27 4.72
C ARG A 356 -21.23 -18.21 3.52
N ILE A 357 -22.33 -18.85 3.09
CA ILE A 357 -22.35 -19.76 1.93
C ILE A 357 -22.06 -19.00 0.64
N ALA A 358 -22.65 -17.83 0.42
CA ALA A 358 -22.39 -17.04 -0.79
C ALA A 358 -20.94 -16.58 -0.88
N ASP A 359 -20.29 -16.23 0.25
CA ASP A 359 -18.86 -15.88 0.25
C ASP A 359 -17.97 -17.09 -0.06
N LEU A 360 -18.29 -18.27 0.48
CA LEU A 360 -17.58 -19.51 0.14
C LEU A 360 -17.71 -19.84 -1.37
N LEU A 361 -18.95 -19.80 -1.89
CA LEU A 361 -19.18 -20.07 -3.31
C LEU A 361 -18.43 -19.09 -4.22
N ARG A 362 -18.43 -17.79 -3.90
CA ARG A 362 -17.68 -16.79 -4.67
C ARG A 362 -16.16 -16.99 -4.58
N TYR A 363 -15.68 -17.39 -3.39
CA TYR A 363 -14.27 -17.70 -3.21
C TYR A 363 -13.85 -18.85 -4.13
N VAL A 364 -14.63 -19.95 -4.17
CA VAL A 364 -14.38 -21.10 -5.03
C VAL A 364 -14.55 -20.74 -6.49
N ALA A 365 -15.64 -20.07 -6.89
CA ALA A 365 -15.89 -19.65 -8.26
C ALA A 365 -14.78 -18.76 -8.82
N GLY A 366 -14.15 -17.95 -7.97
CA GLY A 366 -13.04 -17.11 -8.37
C GLY A 366 -11.78 -17.86 -8.86
N PHE A 367 -11.63 -19.15 -8.57
CA PHE A 367 -10.55 -19.96 -9.16
C PHE A 367 -10.79 -20.31 -10.63
N PHE A 368 -12.04 -20.29 -11.04
CA PHE A 368 -12.47 -20.61 -12.41
C PHE A 368 -12.71 -19.36 -13.28
N ASP A 369 -12.64 -18.16 -12.70
CA ASP A 369 -12.77 -16.90 -13.46
C ASP A 369 -11.45 -16.65 -14.23
N PRO A 370 -11.46 -16.67 -15.59
CA PRO A 370 -10.26 -16.48 -16.40
C PRO A 370 -9.65 -15.07 -16.28
N ARG A 371 -10.39 -14.11 -15.69
CA ARG A 371 -9.90 -12.76 -15.40
C ARG A 371 -9.08 -12.70 -14.12
N THR A 372 -9.21 -13.72 -13.24
CA THR A 372 -8.52 -13.74 -11.95
C THR A 372 -7.04 -14.04 -12.12
N ARG A 373 -6.20 -13.24 -11.50
CA ARG A 373 -4.76 -13.40 -11.35
C ARG A 373 -4.40 -13.35 -9.86
N TYR A 374 -3.18 -13.68 -9.54
CA TYR A 374 -2.74 -13.78 -8.15
C TYR A 374 -1.57 -12.83 -7.87
N PHE A 375 -1.49 -12.29 -6.66
CA PHE A 375 -0.41 -11.37 -6.29
C PHE A 375 0.97 -12.03 -6.33
N VAL A 376 1.04 -13.30 -5.95
CA VAL A 376 2.31 -14.01 -5.86
C VAL A 376 2.52 -14.99 -7.01
N PHE A 377 1.49 -15.75 -7.41
CA PHE A 377 1.60 -16.72 -8.49
C PHE A 377 1.66 -16.03 -9.86
N SER A 378 2.63 -16.45 -10.67
CA SER A 378 2.71 -16.12 -12.10
C SER A 378 3.20 -17.38 -12.86
N PRO A 379 2.56 -17.77 -13.98
CA PRO A 379 2.96 -18.97 -14.73
C PRO A 379 4.41 -18.95 -15.23
N ASP A 380 4.91 -17.76 -15.57
CA ASP A 380 6.28 -17.55 -16.04
C ASP A 380 7.31 -17.45 -14.90
N ASP A 381 6.85 -17.32 -13.63
CA ASP A 381 7.71 -17.25 -12.45
C ASP A 381 7.01 -17.87 -11.21
N PRO A 382 6.78 -19.19 -11.20
CA PRO A 382 5.95 -19.84 -10.18
C PRO A 382 6.67 -20.07 -8.84
N TRP A 383 8.00 -20.11 -8.83
CA TRP A 383 8.80 -20.50 -7.64
C TRP A 383 8.59 -19.63 -6.39
N PRO A 384 8.38 -18.32 -6.48
CA PRO A 384 8.06 -17.51 -5.30
C PRO A 384 6.83 -18.01 -4.54
N MET A 385 5.78 -18.46 -5.24
CA MET A 385 4.57 -19.01 -4.59
C MET A 385 4.86 -20.31 -3.85
N PHE A 386 5.54 -21.27 -4.49
CA PHE A 386 5.86 -22.55 -3.86
C PHE A 386 6.77 -22.35 -2.63
N HIS A 387 7.69 -21.42 -2.70
CA HIS A 387 8.55 -21.05 -1.58
C HIS A 387 7.75 -20.45 -0.42
N ASP A 388 6.81 -19.56 -0.69
CA ASP A 388 5.96 -18.90 0.31
C ASP A 388 5.06 -19.93 1.03
N VAL A 389 4.35 -20.76 0.25
CA VAL A 389 3.50 -21.84 0.79
C VAL A 389 4.33 -22.81 1.65
N GLY A 390 5.48 -23.26 1.15
CA GLY A 390 6.39 -24.12 1.89
C GLY A 390 6.92 -23.48 3.19
N GLY A 391 7.10 -22.16 3.20
CA GLY A 391 7.45 -21.38 4.38
C GLY A 391 6.33 -21.35 5.44
N ILE A 392 5.07 -21.24 4.99
CA ILE A 392 3.89 -21.26 5.87
C ILE A 392 3.71 -22.62 6.50
N ILE A 393 3.76 -23.69 5.71
CA ILE A 393 3.64 -25.07 6.20
C ILE A 393 4.71 -25.36 7.25
N ARG A 394 5.98 -25.00 6.99
CA ARG A 394 7.07 -25.19 7.96
C ARG A 394 6.86 -24.42 9.26
N ARG A 395 6.29 -23.22 9.22
CA ARG A 395 5.98 -22.44 10.43
C ARG A 395 4.84 -23.07 11.23
N PHE A 396 3.83 -23.61 10.55
CA PHE A 396 2.72 -24.32 11.18
C PHE A 396 3.22 -25.56 11.92
N LEU A 397 3.95 -26.44 11.25
CA LEU A 397 4.52 -27.66 11.84
C LEU A 397 5.50 -27.39 13.00
N ARG A 398 6.22 -26.26 12.99
CA ARG A 398 7.09 -25.87 14.11
C ARG A 398 6.33 -25.31 15.32
N ARG A 399 5.14 -24.75 15.13
CA ARG A 399 4.27 -24.29 16.22
C ARG A 399 3.64 -25.47 16.96
N GLU A 400 3.21 -26.51 16.26
CA GLU A 400 2.68 -27.71 16.86
C GLU A 400 3.72 -28.38 17.76
N LYS A 401 4.97 -28.50 17.32
CA LYS A 401 6.07 -29.06 18.14
C LYS A 401 6.43 -28.25 19.40
N ARG A 402 6.06 -26.96 19.46
CA ARG A 402 6.30 -26.13 20.67
C ARG A 402 5.14 -26.14 21.65
N THR A 403 4.02 -26.74 21.30
CA THR A 403 2.84 -26.91 22.15
C THR A 403 2.77 -28.35 22.72
N GLU A 404 3.65 -29.25 22.26
CA GLU A 404 3.79 -30.64 22.78
C GLU A 404 4.97 -30.84 23.74
N ASP A 405 5.85 -29.83 23.88
CA ASP A 405 6.91 -29.72 24.88
C ASP A 405 6.49 -28.72 25.99
#